data_f7efc2ab089e53a55a2c38c45f0c99f9
#
_entry.id   f7efc2ab089e53a55a2c38c45f0c99f9
#
_cell.length_a   1.000
_cell.length_b   1.000
_cell.length_c   1.000
_cell.angle_alpha   90.00
_cell.angle_beta   90.00
_cell.angle_gamma   90.00
#
_symmetry.space_group_name_H-M   'P 1'
#
loop_
_entity.id
_entity.type
_entity.pdbx_description
1 polymer ?
#
loop_
_entity_poly.entity_id
_entity_poly.type
_entity_poly.pdbx_seq_one_letter_code
_entity_poly.pdbx_strand_id
1 'polypeptide(L)'
;LVALQLAYISSYVLRMGTSDLYHNGLYLNIGIIIILIDICTAFFTEPYHGIMRRGYFVEFKNVLKHVFIVSVLVIVYLFMSKQGSMTSRLVISSFIPMAVVLLYAVRIVWKKYLLKHGNMLYSKINILLVSTSDEIDSMLRRVEQNVFNEFDIVGIVLADREPEENEMIEGIPVVSKIDTVTEYIQTRWVDALLVGIKKKTLIPEDLFETCV
;
A
#
# COMPACT_ATOMS: atom_id res chain seq x y z
N LEU A 1 -1.76 14.24 7.60
CA LEU A 1 -2.02 15.62 7.98
C LEU A 1 -2.96 15.74 9.19
N VAL A 2 -4.26 15.45 9.03
CA VAL A 2 -5.28 15.65 10.09
C VAL A 2 -4.91 14.91 11.38
N ALA A 3 -4.47 13.67 11.31
CA ALA A 3 -4.11 12.88 12.50
C ALA A 3 -2.93 13.48 13.27
N LEU A 4 -1.91 14.00 12.59
CA LEU A 4 -0.78 14.68 13.25
C LEU A 4 -1.19 15.99 13.91
N GLN A 5 -2.06 16.76 13.26
CA GLN A 5 -2.59 17.98 13.87
C GLN A 5 -3.44 17.69 15.09
N LEU A 6 -4.30 16.67 15.02
CA LEU A 6 -5.07 16.24 16.20
C LEU A 6 -4.17 15.76 17.33
N ALA A 7 -3.08 15.04 17.02
CA ALA A 7 -2.10 14.63 18.03
C ALA A 7 -1.41 15.84 18.67
N TYR A 8 -1.04 16.83 17.86
CA TYR A 8 -0.41 18.05 18.36
C TYR A 8 -1.36 18.87 19.23
N ILE A 9 -2.59 19.11 18.77
CA ILE A 9 -3.62 19.83 19.52
C ILE A 9 -3.93 19.10 20.84
N SER A 10 -4.10 17.78 20.79
CA SER A 10 -4.36 16.97 22.00
C SER A 10 -3.21 17.08 23.01
N SER A 11 -1.95 17.03 22.54
CA SER A 11 -0.77 17.18 23.39
C SER A 11 -0.68 18.57 24.02
N TYR A 12 -1.05 19.60 23.26
CA TYR A 12 -1.10 20.97 23.76
C TYR A 12 -2.19 21.13 24.83
N VAL A 13 -3.42 20.66 24.54
CA VAL A 13 -4.57 20.76 25.45
C VAL A 13 -4.31 20.02 26.77
N LEU A 14 -3.70 18.83 26.71
CA LEU A 14 -3.31 18.05 27.89
C LEU A 14 -2.39 18.84 28.85
N ARG A 15 -1.53 19.71 28.31
CA ARG A 15 -0.56 20.45 29.12
C ARG A 15 -0.99 21.85 29.48
N MET A 16 -1.57 22.60 28.55
CA MET A 16 -1.85 24.03 28.67
C MET A 16 -3.36 24.33 28.88
N GLY A 17 -4.23 23.36 28.64
CA GLY A 17 -5.68 23.59 28.65
C GLY A 17 -6.21 24.17 27.34
N THR A 18 -7.50 24.38 27.25
CA THR A 18 -8.18 24.79 25.99
C THR A 18 -8.17 26.31 25.75
N SER A 19 -7.88 27.11 26.76
CA SER A 19 -8.10 28.56 26.71
C SER A 19 -7.11 29.35 25.85
N ASP A 20 -5.89 28.83 25.64
CA ASP A 20 -4.80 29.61 25.05
C ASP A 20 -4.30 29.15 23.69
N LEU A 21 -4.93 28.17 23.09
CA LEU A 21 -4.46 27.54 21.83
C LEU A 21 -4.29 28.56 20.68
N TYR A 22 -5.23 29.49 20.57
CA TYR A 22 -5.25 30.50 19.50
C TYR A 22 -4.56 31.81 19.87
N HIS A 23 -4.29 32.03 21.17
CA HIS A 23 -3.65 33.29 21.63
C HIS A 23 -2.11 33.18 21.65
N ASN A 24 -1.57 31.96 21.64
CA ASN A 24 -0.14 31.75 21.69
C ASN A 24 0.44 31.55 20.28
N GLY A 25 0.87 32.64 19.66
CA GLY A 25 1.42 32.63 18.30
C GLY A 25 2.59 31.66 18.09
N LEU A 26 3.34 31.35 19.15
CA LEU A 26 4.44 30.38 19.10
C LEU A 26 3.93 28.96 18.80
N TYR A 27 2.91 28.50 19.54
CA TYR A 27 2.36 27.16 19.34
C TYR A 27 1.58 27.04 18.04
N LEU A 28 0.94 28.11 17.58
CA LEU A 28 0.29 28.17 16.28
C LEU A 28 1.34 28.02 15.16
N ASN A 29 2.47 28.72 15.26
CA ASN A 29 3.58 28.59 14.31
C ASN A 29 4.13 27.16 14.26
N ILE A 30 4.34 26.51 15.42
CA ILE A 30 4.77 25.10 15.49
C ILE A 30 3.77 24.19 14.79
N GLY A 31 2.46 24.41 14.97
CA GLY A 31 1.41 23.65 14.28
C GLY A 31 1.51 23.77 12.75
N ILE A 32 1.75 24.98 12.22
CA ILE A 32 1.96 25.21 10.78
C ILE A 32 3.21 24.50 10.29
N ILE A 33 4.30 24.58 11.05
CA ILE A 33 5.55 23.91 10.69
C ILE A 33 5.40 22.38 10.67
N ILE A 34 4.65 21.80 11.60
CA ILE A 34 4.34 20.37 11.58
C ILE A 34 3.61 19.99 10.28
N ILE A 35 2.65 20.81 9.81
CA ILE A 35 1.96 20.57 8.53
C ILE A 35 2.96 20.56 7.37
N LEU A 36 3.83 21.56 7.29
CA LEU A 36 4.81 21.68 6.20
C LEU A 36 5.78 20.50 6.21
N ILE A 37 6.30 20.13 7.37
CA ILE A 37 7.21 19.00 7.54
C ILE A 37 6.52 17.69 7.17
N ASP A 38 5.25 17.49 7.58
CA ASP A 38 4.47 16.28 7.25
C ASP A 38 4.25 16.15 5.74
N ILE A 39 3.89 17.24 5.05
CA ILE A 39 3.73 17.25 3.59
C ILE A 39 5.06 16.89 2.91
N CYS A 40 6.16 17.54 3.29
CA CYS A 40 7.48 17.23 2.74
C CYS A 40 7.88 15.78 2.99
N THR A 41 7.71 15.31 4.22
CA THR A 41 8.06 13.93 4.58
C THR A 41 7.19 12.93 3.82
N ALA A 42 5.89 13.18 3.68
CA ALA A 42 4.98 12.32 2.93
C ALA A 42 5.34 12.27 1.45
N PHE A 43 5.77 13.39 0.85
CA PHE A 43 6.19 13.42 -0.54
C PHE A 43 7.44 12.56 -0.79
N PHE A 44 8.46 12.67 0.08
CA PHE A 44 9.71 11.92 -0.11
C PHE A 44 9.65 10.46 0.32
N THR A 45 8.77 10.08 1.24
CA THR A 45 8.74 8.72 1.79
C THR A 45 7.64 7.84 1.20
N GLU A 46 6.73 8.41 0.41
CA GLU A 46 5.57 7.72 -0.17
C GLU A 46 4.91 6.72 0.79
N PRO A 47 4.54 7.16 2.00
CA PRO A 47 4.13 6.25 3.07
C PRO A 47 2.82 5.51 2.77
N TYR A 48 2.10 5.94 1.74
CA TYR A 48 0.79 5.40 1.34
C TYR A 48 0.87 4.40 0.19
N HIS A 49 2.02 4.27 -0.48
CA HIS A 49 2.19 3.32 -1.58
C HIS A 49 2.08 1.88 -1.05
N GLY A 50 1.16 1.09 -1.61
CA GLY A 50 1.02 -0.34 -1.28
C GLY A 50 0.45 -0.66 0.12
N ILE A 51 -0.31 0.24 0.76
CA ILE A 51 -0.92 0.02 2.10
C ILE A 51 -1.73 -1.28 2.16
N MET A 52 -2.43 -1.65 1.10
CA MET A 52 -3.30 -2.83 1.06
C MET A 52 -2.53 -4.14 1.16
N ARG A 53 -1.33 -4.19 0.56
CA ARG A 53 -0.48 -5.40 0.53
C ARG A 53 0.35 -5.60 1.79
N ARG A 54 0.49 -4.57 2.63
CA ARG A 54 1.35 -4.62 3.83
C ARG A 54 0.59 -5.19 5.01
N GLY A 55 1.24 -6.07 5.79
CA GLY A 55 0.71 -6.54 7.07
C GLY A 55 0.62 -5.42 8.11
N TYR A 56 -0.21 -5.59 9.13
CA TYR A 56 -0.41 -4.60 10.21
C TYR A 56 0.90 -4.20 10.91
N PHE A 57 1.81 -5.16 11.09
CA PHE A 57 3.11 -4.89 11.72
C PHE A 57 4.03 -4.03 10.85
N VAL A 58 4.00 -4.23 9.54
CA VAL A 58 4.76 -3.41 8.59
C VAL A 58 4.21 -1.99 8.58
N GLU A 59 2.89 -1.83 8.64
CA GLU A 59 2.26 -0.51 8.77
C GLU A 59 2.64 0.19 10.06
N PHE A 60 2.70 -0.51 11.18
CA PHE A 60 3.16 0.05 12.46
C PHE A 60 4.60 0.58 12.36
N LYS A 61 5.52 -0.20 11.76
CA LYS A 61 6.92 0.24 11.52
C LYS A 61 6.98 1.49 10.64
N ASN A 62 6.17 1.56 9.59
CA ASN A 62 6.12 2.71 8.70
C ASN A 62 5.58 3.96 9.40
N VAL A 63 4.56 3.82 10.25
CA VAL A 63 4.07 4.92 11.09
C VAL A 63 5.15 5.39 12.04
N LEU A 64 5.83 4.47 12.71
CA LEU A 64 6.89 4.80 13.65
C LEU A 64 8.04 5.56 12.96
N LYS A 65 8.47 5.07 11.78
CA LYS A 65 9.50 5.74 10.96
C LYS A 65 9.07 7.16 10.56
N HIS A 66 7.82 7.31 10.10
CA HIS A 66 7.28 8.61 9.68
C HIS A 66 7.23 9.61 10.84
N VAL A 67 6.65 9.20 11.98
CA VAL A 67 6.57 10.06 13.18
C VAL A 67 7.97 10.40 13.70
N PHE A 68 8.91 9.47 13.67
CA PHE A 68 10.29 9.72 14.06
C PHE A 68 10.94 10.81 13.19
N ILE A 69 10.84 10.70 11.86
CA ILE A 69 11.39 11.71 10.94
C ILE A 69 10.75 13.08 11.19
N VAL A 70 9.42 13.14 11.26
CA VAL A 70 8.70 14.41 11.53
C VAL A 70 9.16 15.01 12.87
N SER A 71 9.24 14.20 13.92
CA SER A 71 9.65 14.66 15.25
C SER A 71 11.07 15.22 15.27
N VAL A 72 12.02 14.53 14.61
CA VAL A 72 13.41 15.01 14.49
C VAL A 72 13.45 16.36 13.76
N LEU A 73 12.73 16.49 12.63
CA LEU A 73 12.70 17.74 11.87
C LEU A 73 12.07 18.88 12.66
N VAL A 74 11.01 18.62 13.42
CA VAL A 74 10.39 19.63 14.33
C VAL A 74 11.39 20.06 15.41
N ILE A 75 12.12 19.13 16.01
CA ILE A 75 13.13 19.45 17.04
C ILE A 75 14.26 20.29 16.44
N VAL A 76 14.75 19.92 15.24
CA VAL A 76 15.78 20.69 14.51
C VAL A 76 15.28 22.11 14.23
N TYR A 77 14.04 22.26 13.76
CA TYR A 77 13.42 23.56 13.53
C TYR A 77 13.39 24.41 14.82
N LEU A 78 12.91 23.84 15.93
CA LEU A 78 12.86 24.54 17.22
C LEU A 78 14.23 24.96 17.72
N PHE A 79 15.25 24.14 17.48
CA PHE A 79 16.64 24.48 17.81
C PHE A 79 17.15 25.65 16.97
N MET A 80 16.98 25.57 15.63
CA MET A 80 17.43 26.61 14.69
C MET A 80 16.71 27.94 14.89
N SER A 81 15.42 27.92 15.18
CA SER A 81 14.62 29.12 15.43
C SER A 81 14.81 29.71 16.84
N LYS A 82 15.63 29.08 17.69
CA LYS A 82 15.83 29.47 19.12
C LYS A 82 14.54 29.48 19.96
N GLN A 83 13.49 28.85 19.47
CA GLN A 83 12.19 28.78 20.16
C GLN A 83 12.11 27.62 21.17
N GLY A 84 13.12 26.76 21.20
CA GLY A 84 13.16 25.58 22.06
C GLY A 84 13.12 25.92 23.58
N SER A 85 13.63 27.08 23.98
CA SER A 85 13.58 27.54 25.37
C SER A 85 12.18 28.03 25.80
N MET A 86 11.39 28.49 24.85
CA MET A 86 10.03 29.01 25.09
C MET A 86 8.97 27.92 24.95
N THR A 87 9.32 26.79 24.36
CA THR A 87 8.38 25.67 24.11
C THR A 87 8.41 24.67 25.25
N SER A 88 7.25 24.25 25.72
CA SER A 88 7.15 23.21 26.75
C SER A 88 7.65 21.85 26.21
N ARG A 89 8.71 21.34 26.85
CA ARG A 89 9.28 20.01 26.49
C ARG A 89 8.26 18.89 26.61
N LEU A 90 7.31 19.04 27.55
CA LEU A 90 6.23 18.05 27.75
C LEU A 90 5.26 17.99 26.57
N VAL A 91 4.98 19.12 25.91
CA VAL A 91 4.11 19.14 24.72
C VAL A 91 4.75 18.34 23.59
N ILE A 92 6.05 18.53 23.35
CA ILE A 92 6.76 17.80 22.28
C ILE A 92 6.91 16.32 22.65
N SER A 93 7.22 16.02 23.92
CA SER A 93 7.37 14.64 24.38
C SER A 93 6.06 13.85 24.32
N SER A 94 4.93 14.47 24.66
CA SER A 94 3.60 13.84 24.58
C SER A 94 3.06 13.77 23.14
N PHE A 95 3.48 14.68 22.28
CA PHE A 95 3.11 14.66 20.85
C PHE A 95 3.53 13.37 20.15
N ILE A 96 4.75 12.88 20.42
CA ILE A 96 5.31 11.69 19.74
C ILE A 96 4.42 10.45 19.95
N PRO A 97 4.14 9.98 21.18
CA PRO A 97 3.29 8.81 21.37
C PRO A 97 1.87 9.02 20.88
N MET A 98 1.31 10.22 21.05
CA MET A 98 -0.03 10.55 20.56
C MET A 98 -0.11 10.49 19.05
N ALA A 99 0.92 11.00 18.35
CA ALA A 99 1.04 10.95 16.91
C ALA A 99 1.10 9.49 16.39
N VAL A 100 1.89 8.63 17.05
CA VAL A 100 1.98 7.20 16.68
C VAL A 100 0.62 6.53 16.82
N VAL A 101 -0.06 6.72 17.95
CA VAL A 101 -1.36 6.08 18.20
C VAL A 101 -2.41 6.56 17.20
N LEU A 102 -2.56 7.87 17.02
CA LEU A 102 -3.58 8.44 16.13
C LEU A 102 -3.32 8.10 14.66
N LEU A 103 -2.07 8.24 14.19
CA LEU A 103 -1.72 7.87 12.81
C LEU A 103 -1.96 6.39 12.55
N TYR A 104 -1.56 5.51 13.46
CA TYR A 104 -1.77 4.07 13.31
C TYR A 104 -3.26 3.73 13.32
N ALA A 105 -4.04 4.29 14.23
CA ALA A 105 -5.49 4.10 14.28
C ALA A 105 -6.18 4.52 12.97
N VAL A 106 -5.86 5.72 12.47
CA VAL A 106 -6.42 6.23 11.21
C VAL A 106 -6.07 5.32 10.03
N ARG A 107 -4.82 4.84 9.95
CA ARG A 107 -4.40 3.92 8.88
C ARG A 107 -5.13 2.57 8.94
N ILE A 108 -5.31 2.01 10.13
CA ILE A 108 -6.07 0.75 10.29
C ILE A 108 -7.54 0.94 9.91
N VAL A 109 -8.17 2.02 10.39
CA VAL A 109 -9.57 2.32 10.05
C VAL A 109 -9.72 2.51 8.54
N TRP A 110 -8.82 3.28 7.92
CA TRP A 110 -8.81 3.50 6.48
C TRP A 110 -8.61 2.20 5.70
N LYS A 111 -7.66 1.36 6.12
CA LYS A 111 -7.44 0.05 5.52
C LYS A 111 -8.67 -0.85 5.62
N LYS A 112 -9.30 -0.94 6.79
CA LYS A 112 -10.54 -1.72 6.98
C LYS A 112 -11.68 -1.18 6.13
N TYR A 113 -11.81 0.14 6.03
CA TYR A 113 -12.82 0.78 5.20
C TYR A 113 -12.62 0.44 3.72
N LEU A 114 -11.39 0.55 3.21
CA LEU A 114 -11.04 0.18 1.85
C LEU A 114 -11.28 -1.31 1.57
N LEU A 115 -10.89 -2.20 2.48
CA LEU A 115 -11.14 -3.65 2.35
C LEU A 115 -12.64 -3.99 2.31
N LYS A 116 -13.46 -3.25 3.06
CA LYS A 116 -14.91 -3.47 3.08
C LYS A 116 -15.63 -2.91 1.84
N HIS A 117 -15.16 -1.79 1.30
CA HIS A 117 -15.80 -1.07 0.18
C HIS A 117 -14.97 -1.11 -1.10
N GLY A 118 -13.80 -1.70 -1.07
CA GLY A 118 -12.78 -1.64 -2.12
C GLY A 118 -13.08 -2.44 -3.39
N ASN A 119 -14.15 -3.23 -3.42
CA ASN A 119 -14.58 -3.92 -4.65
C ASN A 119 -14.91 -2.97 -5.82
N MET A 120 -15.04 -1.66 -5.56
CA MET A 120 -15.33 -0.67 -6.61
C MET A 120 -14.16 0.25 -6.97
N LEU A 121 -13.10 0.33 -6.16
CA LEU A 121 -12.03 1.34 -6.31
C LEU A 121 -10.66 0.78 -6.71
N TYR A 122 -10.50 -0.53 -6.67
CA TYR A 122 -9.27 -1.18 -7.12
C TYR A 122 -9.47 -1.73 -8.53
N SER A 123 -8.70 -1.22 -9.46
CA SER A 123 -8.42 -1.91 -10.72
C SER A 123 -7.80 -3.25 -10.31
N LYS A 124 -8.57 -4.33 -10.39
CA LYS A 124 -8.06 -5.68 -10.18
C LYS A 124 -6.92 -5.88 -11.18
N ILE A 125 -5.83 -6.47 -10.74
CA ILE A 125 -4.72 -6.82 -11.60
C ILE A 125 -5.20 -7.99 -12.48
N ASN A 126 -5.27 -7.75 -13.78
CA ASN A 126 -5.63 -8.77 -14.75
C ASN A 126 -4.47 -9.75 -14.89
N ILE A 127 -4.62 -10.95 -14.35
CA ILE A 127 -3.59 -11.98 -14.46
C ILE A 127 -3.97 -13.04 -15.50
N LEU A 128 -2.97 -13.43 -16.28
CA LEU A 128 -3.05 -14.58 -17.15
C LEU A 128 -2.33 -15.74 -16.48
N LEU A 129 -3.03 -16.88 -16.35
CA LEU A 129 -2.50 -18.06 -15.67
C LEU A 129 -1.93 -19.02 -16.72
N VAL A 130 -0.65 -19.36 -16.61
CA VAL A 130 0.01 -20.34 -17.50
C VAL A 130 0.32 -21.60 -16.72
N SER A 131 -0.30 -22.73 -17.14
CA SER A 131 -0.13 -24.01 -16.45
C SER A 131 -0.29 -25.19 -17.42
N THR A 132 -0.10 -26.39 -16.91
CA THR A 132 -0.44 -27.65 -17.60
C THR A 132 -1.82 -28.14 -17.15
N SER A 133 -2.48 -28.94 -17.99
CA SER A 133 -3.81 -29.50 -17.70
C SER A 133 -3.88 -30.23 -16.36
N ASP A 134 -2.78 -30.89 -15.95
CA ASP A 134 -2.71 -31.64 -14.70
C ASP A 134 -2.55 -30.76 -13.45
N GLU A 135 -2.03 -29.52 -13.60
CA GLU A 135 -1.66 -28.66 -12.47
C GLU A 135 -2.60 -27.48 -12.29
N ILE A 136 -3.44 -27.19 -13.28
CA ILE A 136 -4.30 -26.02 -13.30
C ILE A 136 -5.24 -25.95 -12.09
N ASP A 137 -5.91 -27.05 -11.72
CA ASP A 137 -6.84 -27.09 -10.59
C ASP A 137 -6.13 -26.81 -9.27
N SER A 138 -4.93 -27.36 -9.09
CA SER A 138 -4.13 -27.12 -7.88
C SER A 138 -3.65 -25.69 -7.79
N MET A 139 -3.42 -25.07 -8.92
CA MET A 139 -2.96 -23.68 -9.03
C MET A 139 -4.11 -22.69 -8.80
N LEU A 140 -5.28 -22.95 -9.39
CA LEU A 140 -6.48 -22.16 -9.13
C LEU A 140 -6.82 -22.11 -7.64
N ARG A 141 -6.84 -23.26 -6.98
CA ARG A 141 -7.06 -23.34 -5.53
C ARG A 141 -6.03 -22.56 -4.72
N ARG A 142 -4.75 -22.58 -5.11
CA ARG A 142 -3.70 -21.80 -4.44
C ARG A 142 -3.88 -20.30 -4.64
N VAL A 143 -4.26 -19.90 -5.85
CA VAL A 143 -4.54 -18.50 -6.16
C VAL A 143 -5.75 -18.02 -5.35
N GLU A 144 -6.84 -18.78 -5.29
CA GLU A 144 -8.02 -18.45 -4.49
C GLU A 144 -7.73 -18.38 -2.99
N GLN A 145 -6.91 -19.30 -2.46
CA GLN A 145 -6.58 -19.34 -1.02
C GLN A 145 -5.59 -18.26 -0.58
N ASN A 146 -4.66 -17.86 -1.43
CA ASN A 146 -3.56 -16.97 -1.07
C ASN A 146 -3.75 -15.52 -1.55
N VAL A 147 -4.72 -15.27 -2.41
CA VAL A 147 -4.84 -13.98 -3.05
C VAL A 147 -6.10 -13.28 -2.54
N PHE A 148 -5.88 -12.34 -1.67
CA PHE A 148 -6.87 -11.33 -1.34
C PHE A 148 -7.43 -10.73 -2.64
N ASN A 149 -8.59 -11.07 -3.08
CA ASN A 149 -9.45 -10.46 -4.12
C ASN A 149 -8.84 -9.36 -5.04
N GLU A 150 -7.51 -9.32 -5.14
CA GLU A 150 -6.73 -8.30 -5.86
C GLU A 150 -6.49 -8.67 -7.32
N PHE A 151 -6.65 -9.97 -7.66
CA PHE A 151 -6.41 -10.46 -9.01
C PHE A 151 -7.72 -10.89 -9.66
N ASP A 152 -7.83 -10.56 -10.93
CA ASP A 152 -8.87 -11.06 -11.82
C ASP A 152 -8.20 -11.98 -12.84
N ILE A 153 -8.54 -13.27 -12.83
CA ILE A 153 -7.97 -14.21 -13.78
C ILE A 153 -8.72 -14.02 -15.10
N VAL A 154 -8.07 -13.34 -16.04
CA VAL A 154 -8.66 -12.99 -17.34
C VAL A 154 -8.67 -14.17 -18.28
N GLY A 155 -7.77 -15.13 -18.07
CA GLY A 155 -7.69 -16.32 -18.91
C GLY A 155 -6.66 -17.32 -18.43
N ILE A 156 -6.76 -18.52 -18.99
CA ILE A 156 -5.84 -19.64 -18.76
C ILE A 156 -5.12 -19.95 -20.08
N VAL A 157 -3.82 -20.21 -19.98
CA VAL A 157 -2.97 -20.69 -21.08
C VAL A 157 -2.49 -22.10 -20.75
N LEU A 158 -2.75 -23.04 -21.61
CA LEU A 158 -2.28 -24.41 -21.46
C LEU A 158 -0.95 -24.60 -22.20
N ALA A 159 0.05 -25.14 -21.49
CA ALA A 159 1.38 -25.36 -22.03
C ALA A 159 1.56 -26.74 -22.68
N ASP A 160 0.66 -27.67 -22.40
CA ASP A 160 0.77 -29.09 -22.77
C ASP A 160 -0.14 -29.49 -23.92
N ARG A 161 -1.17 -28.73 -24.23
CA ARG A 161 -2.11 -29.04 -25.32
C ARG A 161 -2.75 -27.79 -25.92
N GLU A 162 -3.40 -27.96 -27.05
CA GLU A 162 -4.23 -26.91 -27.66
C GLU A 162 -5.59 -26.79 -26.93
N PRO A 163 -6.07 -25.57 -26.72
CA PRO A 163 -7.39 -25.38 -26.14
C PRO A 163 -8.48 -25.83 -27.11
N GLU A 164 -9.56 -26.40 -26.60
CA GLU A 164 -10.77 -26.66 -27.36
C GLU A 164 -11.54 -25.34 -27.60
N GLU A 165 -12.39 -25.33 -28.65
CA GLU A 165 -13.16 -24.14 -29.01
C GLU A 165 -14.12 -23.74 -27.83
N ASN A 166 -13.94 -22.58 -27.25
CA ASN A 166 -14.68 -22.08 -26.07
C ASN A 166 -14.50 -22.91 -24.79
N GLU A 167 -13.34 -23.52 -24.60
CA GLU A 167 -13.03 -24.25 -23.37
C GLU A 167 -13.04 -23.31 -22.15
N MET A 168 -13.69 -23.74 -21.08
CA MET A 168 -13.71 -23.06 -19.79
C MET A 168 -13.29 -24.01 -18.67
N ILE A 169 -12.40 -23.57 -17.79
CA ILE A 169 -11.99 -24.29 -16.59
C ILE A 169 -12.43 -23.46 -15.39
N GLU A 170 -13.29 -24.02 -14.51
CA GLU A 170 -13.88 -23.32 -13.37
C GLU A 170 -14.51 -21.94 -13.72
N GLY A 171 -15.08 -21.81 -14.93
CA GLY A 171 -15.70 -20.55 -15.40
C GLY A 171 -14.73 -19.53 -15.97
N ILE A 172 -13.44 -19.85 -16.08
CA ILE A 172 -12.40 -19.01 -16.68
C ILE A 172 -12.09 -19.51 -18.08
N PRO A 173 -12.08 -18.63 -19.11
CA PRO A 173 -11.82 -19.05 -20.48
C PRO A 173 -10.38 -19.50 -20.68
N VAL A 174 -10.18 -20.59 -21.41
CA VAL A 174 -8.86 -20.96 -21.93
C VAL A 174 -8.63 -20.18 -23.21
N VAL A 175 -7.68 -19.25 -23.19
CA VAL A 175 -7.59 -18.19 -24.20
C VAL A 175 -6.56 -18.41 -25.27
N SER A 176 -5.49 -19.15 -24.97
CA SER A 176 -4.44 -19.43 -25.95
C SER A 176 -3.56 -20.62 -25.58
N LYS A 177 -2.76 -21.08 -26.55
CA LYS A 177 -1.62 -21.97 -26.34
C LYS A 177 -0.39 -21.13 -25.95
N ILE A 178 0.61 -21.78 -25.35
CA ILE A 178 1.83 -21.09 -24.90
C ILE A 178 2.58 -20.40 -26.07
N ASP A 179 2.51 -20.95 -27.29
CA ASP A 179 3.17 -20.37 -28.45
C ASP A 179 2.52 -19.08 -28.97
N THR A 180 1.23 -18.87 -28.67
CA THR A 180 0.46 -17.69 -29.11
C THR A 180 0.18 -16.71 -27.95
N VAL A 181 0.70 -17.01 -26.79
CA VAL A 181 0.46 -16.17 -25.58
C VAL A 181 1.03 -14.77 -25.74
N THR A 182 2.16 -14.63 -26.43
CA THR A 182 2.80 -13.32 -26.68
C THR A 182 1.90 -12.40 -27.50
N GLU A 183 1.27 -12.92 -28.53
CA GLU A 183 0.31 -12.17 -29.35
C GLU A 183 -0.95 -11.81 -28.58
N TYR A 184 -1.43 -12.72 -27.73
CA TYR A 184 -2.57 -12.46 -26.85
C TYR A 184 -2.29 -11.33 -25.85
N ILE A 185 -1.11 -11.31 -25.21
CA ILE A 185 -0.71 -10.26 -24.25
C ILE A 185 -0.60 -8.90 -24.95
N GLN A 186 -0.10 -8.84 -26.18
CA GLN A 186 -0.01 -7.60 -26.94
C GLN A 186 -1.36 -7.02 -27.36
N THR A 187 -2.38 -7.87 -27.52
CA THR A 187 -3.72 -7.45 -27.96
C THR A 187 -4.71 -7.23 -26.84
N ARG A 188 -4.44 -7.70 -25.63
CA ARG A 188 -5.32 -7.62 -24.46
C ARG A 188 -4.60 -7.00 -23.27
N TRP A 189 -5.37 -6.35 -22.43
CA TRP A 189 -4.84 -5.73 -21.22
C TRP A 189 -4.59 -6.81 -20.16
N VAL A 190 -3.35 -7.26 -20.05
CA VAL A 190 -2.85 -8.21 -19.06
C VAL A 190 -1.76 -7.50 -18.25
N ASP A 191 -1.95 -7.39 -16.94
CA ASP A 191 -1.02 -6.68 -16.06
C ASP A 191 0.09 -7.60 -15.53
N ALA A 192 -0.18 -8.90 -15.40
CA ALA A 192 0.80 -9.87 -14.90
C ALA A 192 0.55 -11.28 -15.45
N LEU A 193 1.63 -12.03 -15.57
CA LEU A 193 1.63 -13.44 -15.97
C LEU A 193 2.02 -14.29 -14.76
N LEU A 194 1.16 -15.25 -14.41
CA LEU A 194 1.47 -16.21 -13.33
C LEU A 194 1.75 -17.58 -13.95
N VAL A 195 3.01 -18.01 -13.90
CA VAL A 195 3.47 -19.25 -14.50
C VAL A 195 3.62 -20.34 -13.42
N GLY A 196 2.84 -21.40 -13.56
CA GLY A 196 2.87 -22.57 -12.67
C GLY A 196 3.16 -23.86 -13.43
N ILE A 197 4.38 -23.99 -13.97
CA ILE A 197 4.83 -25.15 -14.71
C ILE A 197 6.07 -25.74 -14.03
N LYS A 198 6.04 -27.03 -13.71
CA LYS A 198 7.20 -27.73 -13.11
C LYS A 198 8.31 -27.98 -14.12
N LYS A 199 7.98 -28.17 -15.40
CA LYS A 199 8.96 -28.46 -16.46
C LYS A 199 9.31 -27.15 -17.19
N LYS A 200 10.47 -26.56 -16.89
CA LYS A 200 10.98 -25.33 -17.54
C LYS A 200 11.09 -25.39 -19.06
N THR A 201 11.19 -26.60 -19.62
CA THR A 201 11.32 -26.83 -21.10
C THR A 201 10.06 -26.49 -21.90
N LEU A 202 8.94 -26.20 -21.23
CA LEU A 202 7.67 -25.85 -21.88
C LEU A 202 7.46 -24.35 -22.03
N ILE A 203 8.39 -23.54 -21.52
CA ILE A 203 8.26 -22.08 -21.54
C ILE A 203 9.13 -21.52 -22.64
N PRO A 204 8.57 -20.82 -23.65
CA PRO A 204 9.37 -20.15 -24.70
C PRO A 204 10.23 -19.04 -24.06
N GLU A 205 11.48 -18.92 -24.55
CA GLU A 205 12.40 -17.86 -24.05
C GLU A 205 11.88 -16.47 -24.37
N ASP A 206 11.20 -16.28 -25.48
CA ASP A 206 10.62 -15.03 -25.95
C ASP A 206 9.52 -14.47 -24.99
N LEU A 207 8.91 -15.34 -24.17
CA LEU A 207 7.89 -14.92 -23.20
C LEU A 207 8.47 -14.00 -22.12
N PHE A 208 9.70 -14.26 -21.69
CA PHE A 208 10.37 -13.44 -20.68
C PHE A 208 10.80 -12.09 -21.22
N GLU A 209 11.17 -12.00 -22.51
CA GLU A 209 11.54 -10.72 -23.14
C GLU A 209 10.33 -9.81 -23.33
N THR A 210 9.15 -10.39 -23.54
CA THR A 210 7.91 -9.61 -23.75
C THR A 210 7.32 -9.07 -22.44
N CYS A 211 7.67 -9.67 -21.29
CA CYS A 211 7.15 -9.29 -19.96
C CYS A 211 8.05 -8.28 -19.22
N VAL A 212 9.15 -7.80 -19.80
CA VAL A 212 10.06 -6.79 -19.27
C VAL A 212 9.76 -5.43 -19.89
#